data_dce09cec1e3f4dac609d98fef044712f
#
_entry.id   dce09cec1e3f4dac609d98fef044712f
#
_cell.length_a   1.000
_cell.length_b   1.000
_cell.length_c   1.000
_cell.angle_alpha   90.00
_cell.angle_beta   90.00
_cell.angle_gamma   90.00
#
_symmetry.space_group_name_H-M   'P 1'
#
loop_
_entity.id
_entity.type
_entity.pdbx_description
1 polymer ?
#
loop_
_entity_poly.entity_id
_entity_poly.type
_entity_poly.pdbx_seq_one_letter_code
_entity_poly.pdbx_strand_id
1 'polypeptide(L)'
;MEFSFWLQAIRLPRIVTAMVFVELTPFITFRAEYWSDEDLRRLQNYLLVAPDAGDVIPGGSGLRKLRWAAQGRGKRGGARVIYYRHVSAERIYLIYAYVKSAKADLTREQIKALAQLMKDDKDG
;
A
#
# COMPACT_ATOMS: atom_id res chain seq x y z
N MET A 1 3.48 38.07 6.98
CA MET A 1 3.46 37.82 6.75
C MET A 1 3.50 37.40 6.11
N GLU A 2 3.57 37.56 5.76
CA GLU A 2 3.55 37.17 5.14
C GLU A 2 3.60 36.36 5.02
N PHE A 3 3.68 36.05 5.19
CA PHE A 3 3.64 35.09 5.13
C PHE A 3 2.75 34.71 5.08
N SER A 4 2.19 35.17 5.22
CA SER A 4 1.13 34.93 5.44
C SER A 4 0.40 34.70 4.30
N PHE A 5 0.33 35.27 3.62
CA PHE A 5 -0.25 35.08 2.53
C PHE A 5 -0.01 33.91 1.80
N TRP A 6 0.95 33.65 1.66
CA TRP A 6 1.28 32.66 0.92
C TRP A 6 0.91 31.53 1.65
N LEU A 7 0.80 31.71 2.79
CA LEU A 7 0.51 30.66 3.60
C LEU A 7 -0.79 30.21 3.24
N GLN A 8 -1.52 30.93 2.61
CA GLN A 8 -2.76 30.54 2.32
C GLN A 8 -2.66 29.66 1.27
N ALA A 9 -1.81 29.88 0.50
CA ALA A 9 -1.71 29.09 -0.62
C ALA A 9 -1.58 27.80 -0.08
N ILE A 10 -1.21 27.77 0.99
CA ILE A 10 -1.01 26.66 1.58
C ILE A 10 -2.13 25.82 1.63
N ARG A 11 -3.22 26.27 1.43
CA ARG A 11 -4.27 25.44 1.48
C ARG A 11 -4.02 24.33 0.70
N LEU A 12 -3.12 24.37 -0.15
CA LEU A 12 -2.83 23.30 -0.97
C LEU A 12 -2.62 22.19 -0.11
N PRO A 13 -2.25 22.40 0.97
CA PRO A 13 -1.93 21.43 1.90
C PRO A 13 -3.02 20.42 1.99
N ARG A 14 -4.17 20.84 1.87
CA ARG A 14 -5.23 19.96 2.01
C ARG A 14 -4.98 18.72 1.26
N ILE A 15 -4.24 18.76 0.30
CA ILE A 15 -3.98 17.67 -0.49
C ILE A 15 -3.20 16.65 0.19
N VAL A 16 -2.19 17.01 0.71
CA VAL A 16 -1.30 16.14 1.33
C VAL A 16 -1.82 15.47 2.53
N THR A 17 -2.62 16.10 3.25
CA THR A 17 -3.03 15.52 4.48
C THR A 17 -4.05 14.46 4.35
N ALA A 18 -4.56 14.27 3.22
CA ALA A 18 -5.64 13.35 3.06
C ALA A 18 -5.37 11.88 3.15
N MET A 19 -4.23 11.42 2.79
CA MET A 19 -4.02 9.99 2.67
C MET A 19 -3.60 9.32 3.98
N VAL A 20 -4.28 8.24 4.33
CA VAL A 20 -3.96 7.47 5.51
C VAL A 20 -3.65 6.05 5.10
N PHE A 21 -2.60 5.48 5.65
CA PHE A 21 -2.28 4.09 5.38
C PHE A 21 -2.78 3.23 6.52
N VAL A 22 -3.52 2.19 6.19
CA VAL A 22 -4.02 1.23 7.17
C VAL A 22 -3.30 -0.09 6.89
N GLU A 23 -2.55 -0.60 7.86
CA GLU A 23 -1.83 -1.85 7.66
C GLU A 23 -2.60 -2.98 8.29
N LEU A 24 -2.88 -4.02 7.51
CA LEU A 24 -3.56 -5.19 8.05
C LEU A 24 -2.52 -6.17 8.55
N THR A 25 -2.91 -7.05 9.46
CA THR A 25 -1.99 -7.96 10.13
C THR A 25 -1.06 -8.75 9.21
N PRO A 26 -1.54 -9.33 8.12
CA PRO A 26 -0.62 -10.09 7.27
C PRO A 26 0.48 -9.22 6.67
N PHE A 27 0.18 -7.96 6.36
CA PHE A 27 1.20 -7.07 5.83
C PHE A 27 2.20 -6.71 6.93
N ILE A 28 1.71 -6.44 8.14
CA ILE A 28 2.57 -6.08 9.26
C ILE A 28 3.53 -7.23 9.55
N THR A 29 3.03 -8.46 9.52
CA THR A 29 3.86 -9.63 9.79
C THR A 29 4.98 -9.73 8.76
N PHE A 30 4.67 -9.52 7.49
CA PHE A 30 5.67 -9.59 6.45
C PHE A 30 6.72 -8.50 6.62
N ARG A 31 6.28 -7.26 6.76
CA ARG A 31 7.25 -6.18 6.77
C ARG A 31 8.13 -6.20 8.02
N ALA A 32 7.62 -6.74 9.12
CA ALA A 32 8.40 -6.83 10.34
C ALA A 32 9.58 -7.79 10.14
N GLU A 33 9.40 -8.79 9.32
CA GLU A 33 10.45 -9.75 9.06
C GLU A 33 11.40 -9.35 7.95
N TYR A 34 10.90 -8.73 6.90
CA TYR A 34 11.68 -8.51 5.71
C TYR A 34 12.10 -7.06 5.44
N TRP A 35 11.45 -6.09 6.04
CA TRP A 35 11.71 -4.69 5.71
C TRP A 35 12.13 -3.88 6.92
N SER A 36 12.92 -2.84 6.67
CA SER A 36 13.24 -1.85 7.68
C SER A 36 12.12 -0.80 7.67
N ASP A 37 12.14 0.10 8.66
CA ASP A 37 11.19 1.19 8.68
C ASP A 37 11.39 2.08 7.46
N GLU A 38 12.62 2.18 6.99
CA GLU A 38 12.92 3.00 5.83
C GLU A 38 12.31 2.38 4.57
N ASP A 39 12.32 1.05 4.46
CA ASP A 39 11.72 0.38 3.32
C ASP A 39 10.23 0.66 3.30
N LEU A 40 9.59 0.61 4.44
CA LEU A 40 8.16 0.87 4.53
C LEU A 40 7.86 2.32 4.15
N ARG A 41 8.68 3.23 4.63
CA ARG A 41 8.47 4.65 4.33
C ARG A 41 8.61 4.92 2.84
N ARG A 42 9.54 4.27 2.19
CA ARG A 42 9.69 4.46 0.76
C ARG A 42 8.48 3.96 -0.01
N LEU A 43 7.91 2.85 0.43
CA LEU A 43 6.71 2.33 -0.21
C LEU A 43 5.56 3.31 -0.01
N GLN A 44 5.39 3.82 1.20
CA GLN A 44 4.32 4.75 1.48
C GLN A 44 4.46 6.02 0.65
N ASN A 45 5.67 6.55 0.57
CA ASN A 45 5.92 7.75 -0.23
C ASN A 45 5.62 7.51 -1.70
N TYR A 46 5.98 6.35 -2.20
CA TYR A 46 5.72 6.02 -3.59
C TYR A 46 4.23 5.97 -3.86
N LEU A 47 3.46 5.34 -2.97
CA LEU A 47 2.02 5.22 -3.15
C LEU A 47 1.30 6.56 -2.93
N LEU A 48 1.88 7.48 -2.21
CA LEU A 48 1.29 8.80 -2.08
C LEU A 48 1.33 9.51 -3.43
N VAL A 49 2.39 9.31 -4.18
CA VAL A 49 2.55 9.95 -5.49
C VAL A 49 1.80 9.18 -6.56
N ALA A 50 1.82 7.86 -6.48
CA ALA A 50 1.23 7.01 -7.52
C ALA A 50 0.35 5.92 -6.90
N PRO A 51 -0.78 6.30 -6.34
CA PRO A 51 -1.64 5.33 -5.64
C PRO A 51 -2.21 4.23 -6.52
N ASP A 52 -2.25 4.44 -7.81
CA ASP A 52 -2.79 3.44 -8.72
C ASP A 52 -1.68 2.70 -9.47
N ALA A 53 -0.46 2.74 -8.96
CA ALA A 53 0.67 2.12 -9.64
C ALA A 53 0.56 0.61 -9.78
N GLY A 54 -0.05 -0.06 -8.81
CA GLY A 54 -0.18 -1.50 -8.89
C GLY A 54 -1.26 -1.92 -9.87
N ASP A 55 -1.13 -3.13 -10.42
CA ASP A 55 -2.10 -3.64 -11.38
C ASP A 55 -3.31 -4.20 -10.65
N VAL A 56 -4.48 -3.95 -11.17
CA VAL A 56 -5.71 -4.47 -10.59
C VAL A 56 -5.70 -5.98 -10.74
N ILE A 57 -6.02 -6.68 -9.68
CA ILE A 57 -6.06 -8.14 -9.69
C ILE A 57 -7.43 -8.60 -10.17
N PRO A 58 -7.49 -9.39 -11.23
CA PRO A 58 -8.78 -9.88 -11.74
C PRO A 58 -9.49 -10.67 -10.66
N GLY A 59 -10.74 -10.36 -10.44
CA GLY A 59 -11.52 -11.05 -9.40
C GLY A 59 -11.17 -10.66 -8.00
N GLY A 60 -10.37 -9.62 -7.81
CA GLY A 60 -9.91 -9.21 -6.49
C GLY A 60 -10.68 -8.09 -5.83
N SER A 61 -11.81 -7.71 -6.37
CA SER A 61 -12.65 -6.68 -5.77
C SER A 61 -11.92 -5.35 -5.56
N GLY A 62 -11.08 -5.00 -6.51
CA GLY A 62 -10.34 -3.73 -6.45
C GLY A 62 -8.95 -3.83 -5.86
N LEU A 63 -8.56 -5.02 -5.41
CA LEU A 63 -7.21 -5.18 -4.90
C LEU A 63 -6.19 -4.96 -6.01
N ARG A 64 -5.05 -4.40 -5.66
CA ARG A 64 -3.97 -4.17 -6.61
C ARG A 64 -2.71 -4.88 -6.16
N LYS A 65 -1.88 -5.23 -7.11
CA LYS A 65 -0.62 -5.91 -6.84
C LYS A 65 0.52 -5.07 -7.39
N LEU A 66 1.47 -4.75 -6.53
CA LEU A 66 2.60 -3.90 -6.90
C LEU A 66 3.91 -4.65 -6.67
N ARG A 67 4.83 -4.54 -7.62
CA ARG A 67 6.15 -5.09 -7.44
C ARG A 67 6.92 -4.07 -6.64
N TRP A 68 7.62 -4.52 -5.62
CA TRP A 68 8.38 -3.59 -4.78
C TRP A 68 9.68 -4.24 -4.33
N ALA A 69 10.79 -3.61 -4.63
CA ALA A 69 12.08 -4.12 -4.22
C ALA A 69 12.61 -3.26 -3.10
N ALA A 70 12.78 -3.85 -1.94
CA ALA A 70 13.32 -3.14 -0.80
C ALA A 70 14.81 -2.92 -1.05
N GLN A 71 15.29 -1.80 -0.60
CA GLN A 71 16.68 -1.48 -0.79
C GLN A 71 17.57 -2.44 -0.05
N GLY A 72 18.64 -2.86 -0.69
CA GLY A 72 19.57 -3.77 -0.06
C GLY A 72 19.21 -5.23 -0.17
N ARG A 73 18.09 -5.53 -0.79
CA ARG A 73 17.67 -6.91 -0.88
C ARG A 73 18.00 -7.57 -2.20
N GLY A 74 18.51 -6.87 -3.12
CA GLY A 74 18.84 -7.44 -4.39
C GLY A 74 17.61 -7.64 -5.24
N LYS A 75 17.78 -7.92 -6.50
CA LYS A 75 16.71 -8.06 -7.41
C LYS A 75 15.86 -9.23 -7.20
N ARG A 76 16.43 -10.32 -6.76
CA ARG A 76 15.65 -11.48 -6.58
C ARG A 76 14.81 -11.39 -5.38
N GLY A 77 15.08 -10.51 -4.47
CA GLY A 77 14.31 -10.38 -3.27
C GLY A 77 13.10 -9.49 -3.42
N GLY A 78 12.71 -9.16 -4.61
CA GLY A 78 11.58 -8.29 -4.82
C GLY A 78 10.30 -8.86 -4.25
N ALA A 79 9.50 -8.00 -3.67
CA ALA A 79 8.24 -8.40 -3.07
C ALA A 79 7.08 -8.04 -3.96
N ARG A 80 5.96 -8.66 -3.68
CA ARG A 80 4.69 -8.27 -4.27
C ARG A 80 3.86 -7.76 -3.12
N VAL A 81 3.32 -6.55 -3.26
CA VAL A 81 2.49 -5.92 -2.23
C VAL A 81 1.06 -5.88 -2.72
N ILE A 82 0.15 -6.39 -1.91
CA ILE A 82 -1.27 -6.36 -2.23
C ILE A 82 -1.89 -5.24 -1.42
N TYR A 83 -2.55 -4.32 -2.10
CA TYR A 83 -3.14 -3.19 -1.44
C TYR A 83 -4.47 -2.80 -2.08
N TYR A 84 -5.21 -1.94 -1.39
CA TYR A 84 -6.48 -1.46 -1.90
C TYR A 84 -6.55 0.04 -1.65
N ARG A 85 -6.93 0.79 -2.67
CA ARG A 85 -7.08 2.23 -2.54
C ARG A 85 -8.55 2.56 -2.36
N HIS A 86 -8.90 3.10 -1.19
CA HIS A 86 -10.28 3.49 -0.91
C HIS A 86 -10.36 4.99 -1.18
N VAL A 87 -10.73 5.35 -2.38
CA VAL A 87 -10.70 6.73 -2.84
C VAL A 87 -11.52 7.69 -1.99
N SER A 88 -12.76 7.35 -1.72
CA SER A 88 -13.64 8.27 -1.00
C SER A 88 -13.21 8.50 0.44
N ALA A 89 -12.54 7.53 1.05
CA ALA A 89 -12.08 7.68 2.41
C ALA A 89 -10.63 8.15 2.46
N GLU A 90 -10.00 8.29 1.30
CA GLU A 90 -8.61 8.68 1.19
C GLU A 90 -7.70 7.79 2.02
N ARG A 91 -7.87 6.50 1.87
CA ARG A 91 -7.08 5.51 2.58
C ARG A 91 -6.45 4.53 1.61
N ILE A 92 -5.29 4.01 2.00
CA ILE A 92 -4.69 2.90 1.29
C ILE A 92 -4.50 1.80 2.31
N TYR A 93 -5.11 0.65 2.04
CA TYR A 93 -4.99 -0.51 2.91
C TYR A 93 -3.85 -1.36 2.41
N LEU A 94 -2.81 -1.52 3.23
CA LEU A 94 -1.69 -2.40 2.91
C LEU A 94 -2.05 -3.75 3.51
N ILE A 95 -2.39 -4.71 2.67
CA ILE A 95 -3.06 -5.93 3.09
C ILE A 95 -2.12 -7.10 3.30
N TYR A 96 -1.22 -7.33 2.37
CA TYR A 96 -0.38 -8.51 2.39
C TYR A 96 0.84 -8.27 1.52
N ALA A 97 1.91 -8.99 1.78
CA ALA A 97 3.07 -8.95 0.90
C ALA A 97 3.75 -10.30 0.93
N TYR A 98 4.44 -10.64 -0.13
CA TYR A 98 5.16 -11.89 -0.19
C TYR A 98 6.36 -11.74 -1.13
N VAL A 99 7.35 -12.61 -0.94
CA VAL A 99 8.55 -12.59 -1.76
C VAL A 99 8.30 -13.50 -2.94
N LYS A 100 8.37 -12.96 -4.14
CA LYS A 100 8.05 -13.71 -5.34
C LYS A 100 8.92 -14.96 -5.51
N SER A 101 10.18 -14.87 -5.13
CA SER A 101 11.06 -16.02 -5.29
C SER A 101 10.70 -17.16 -4.34
N ALA A 102 10.01 -16.87 -3.26
CA ALA A 102 9.66 -17.88 -2.28
C ALA A 102 8.26 -18.45 -2.49
N LYS A 103 7.47 -17.80 -3.31
CA LYS A 103 6.10 -18.19 -3.47
C LYS A 103 5.59 -17.83 -4.84
N ALA A 104 4.79 -18.70 -5.41
CA ALA A 104 4.19 -18.41 -6.71
C ALA A 104 3.09 -17.37 -6.51
N ASP A 105 2.41 -17.00 -7.56
CA ASP A 105 1.34 -16.05 -7.46
C ASP A 105 0.23 -16.58 -6.57
N LEU A 106 -0.58 -15.67 -6.07
CA LEU A 106 -1.69 -16.01 -5.20
C LEU A 106 -2.74 -16.83 -5.96
N THR A 107 -3.34 -17.77 -5.27
CA THR A 107 -4.43 -18.55 -5.85
C THR A 107 -5.70 -17.72 -5.79
N ARG A 108 -6.70 -18.17 -6.51
CA ARG A 108 -7.97 -17.47 -6.53
C ARG A 108 -8.59 -17.45 -5.13
N GLU A 109 -8.45 -18.52 -4.37
CA GLU A 109 -8.98 -18.57 -3.03
C GLU A 109 -8.26 -17.61 -2.10
N GLN A 110 -6.95 -17.47 -2.28
CA GLN A 110 -6.20 -16.56 -1.45
C GLN A 110 -6.60 -15.12 -1.75
N ILE A 111 -6.82 -14.81 -3.01
CA ILE A 111 -7.26 -13.47 -3.41
C ILE A 111 -8.61 -13.17 -2.79
N LYS A 112 -9.53 -14.14 -2.79
CA LYS A 112 -10.83 -13.93 -2.20
C LYS A 112 -10.72 -13.69 -0.70
N ALA A 113 -9.85 -14.44 -0.04
CA ALA A 113 -9.66 -14.30 1.38
C ALA A 113 -9.12 -12.92 1.74
N LEU A 114 -8.18 -12.43 0.93
CA LEU A 114 -7.60 -11.11 1.17
C LEU A 114 -8.64 -10.01 0.92
N ALA A 115 -9.45 -10.19 -0.09
CA ALA A 115 -10.50 -9.22 -0.39
C ALA A 115 -11.52 -9.18 0.74
N GLN A 116 -11.83 -10.33 1.33
CA GLN A 116 -12.78 -10.37 2.41
C GLN A 116 -12.19 -9.73 3.68
N LEU A 117 -10.92 -9.98 3.93
CA LEU A 117 -10.24 -9.39 5.06
C LEU A 117 -10.26 -7.86 4.97
N MET A 118 -10.00 -7.33 3.78
CA MET A 118 -10.01 -5.91 3.56
C MET A 118 -11.42 -5.34 3.77
N LYS A 119 -12.43 -6.06 3.27
CA LYS A 119 -13.79 -5.60 3.42
C LYS A 119 -14.21 -5.58 4.87
N ASP A 120 -13.84 -6.58 5.63
CA ASP A 120 -14.18 -6.65 7.04
C ASP A 120 -13.56 -5.46 7.79
N ASP A 121 -12.35 -5.12 7.49
CA ASP A 121 -11.68 -4.02 8.15
C ASP A 121 -12.29 -2.69 7.71
N LYS A 122 -12.56 -2.55 6.43
CA LYS A 122 -13.09 -1.31 5.90
C LYS A 122 -14.50 -1.04 6.43
N ASP A 123 -15.31 -2.08 6.55
CA ASP A 123 -16.68 -1.94 6.98
C ASP A 123 -16.84 -2.00 8.50
N GLY A 124 -15.84 -2.49 9.18
CA GLY A 124 -15.88 -2.55 10.63
C GLY A 124 -15.51 -1.22 11.24
#